data_abef47533c61ebeba199bc03b0ca0abe
#
_entry.id   abef47533c61ebeba199bc03b0ca0abe
#
_cell.length_a   1.000
_cell.length_b   1.000
_cell.length_c   1.000
_cell.angle_alpha   90.00
_cell.angle_beta   90.00
_cell.angle_gamma   90.00
#
_symmetry.space_group_name_H-M   'P 1'
#
loop_
_entity.id
_entity.type
_entity.pdbx_description
1 polymer ?
#
loop_
_entity_poly.entity_id
_entity_poly.type
_entity_poly.pdbx_seq_one_letter_code
_entity_poly.pdbx_strand_id
1 'polypeptide(L)'
;ERYYRALYGEEVPLFETAVVSGRAKMRPFGVTLPARFRFIYEAGQGYRHYIEATFFGIPFLKVNEQYLDGHGRMEIPIVGVAEGPKTDQAGNLGMWAEAIYLPAIWLTDPRVRWEAIDEETALLIVPFGDEEQQFVVRFDRQTGGLLLMEAMRYRDEAGEKILWLAASVPGDSVEAGGARLNATGSATWLDQGTPWAIFTVEEIVYNVEVREAIRGRGL
;
A
#
# COMPACT_ATOMS: atom_id res chain seq x y z
N GLU A 1 13.90 -9.27 9.24
CA GLU A 1 14.25 -8.86 10.61
C GLU A 1 15.08 -7.56 10.66
N ARG A 2 16.20 -7.45 9.88
CA ARG A 2 17.10 -6.28 9.93
C ARG A 2 16.37 -4.95 9.69
N TYR A 3 15.44 -4.90 8.74
CA TYR A 3 14.59 -3.74 8.46
C TYR A 3 13.80 -3.30 9.71
N TYR A 4 13.13 -4.25 10.36
CA TYR A 4 12.34 -3.93 11.54
C TYR A 4 13.16 -3.58 12.77
N ARG A 5 14.31 -4.25 12.95
CA ARG A 5 15.27 -3.87 14.01
C ARG A 5 15.81 -2.47 13.81
N ALA A 6 16.01 -2.04 12.57
CA ALA A 6 16.42 -0.68 12.25
C ALA A 6 15.35 0.36 12.57
N LEU A 7 14.05 0.01 12.46
CA LEU A 7 12.93 0.91 12.74
C LEU A 7 12.52 0.92 14.21
N TYR A 8 12.39 -0.25 14.84
CA TYR A 8 11.73 -0.43 16.14
C TYR A 8 12.63 -0.99 17.24
N GLY A 9 13.88 -1.34 16.92
CA GLY A 9 14.74 -2.05 17.85
C GLY A 9 14.41 -3.55 17.95
N GLU A 10 14.53 -4.12 19.15
CA GLU A 10 14.32 -5.56 19.33
C GLU A 10 12.83 -5.96 19.35
N GLU A 11 11.93 -5.07 19.76
CA GLU A 11 10.51 -5.32 19.88
C GLU A 11 9.75 -4.58 18.79
N VAL A 12 9.18 -5.34 17.85
CA VAL A 12 8.30 -4.79 16.81
C VAL A 12 6.91 -4.57 17.39
N PRO A 13 6.38 -3.33 17.40
CA PRO A 13 5.06 -3.06 17.97
C PRO A 13 3.96 -3.75 17.18
N LEU A 14 2.98 -4.30 17.90
CA LEU A 14 1.79 -4.89 17.31
C LEU A 14 0.71 -3.82 17.18
N PHE A 15 0.46 -3.38 15.95
CA PHE A 15 -0.65 -2.49 15.62
C PHE A 15 -1.75 -3.29 14.92
N GLU A 16 -2.97 -3.18 15.41
CA GLU A 16 -4.14 -3.87 14.84
C GLU A 16 -4.77 -3.05 13.70
N THR A 17 -4.72 -1.72 13.84
CA THR A 17 -5.29 -0.80 12.86
C THR A 17 -4.38 0.40 12.65
N ALA A 18 -4.48 1.00 11.45
CA ALA A 18 -3.82 2.25 11.13
C ALA A 18 -4.71 3.15 10.27
N VAL A 19 -4.65 4.44 10.52
CA VAL A 19 -5.17 5.48 9.63
C VAL A 19 -4.00 6.33 9.18
N VAL A 20 -3.75 6.34 7.88
CA VAL A 20 -2.64 7.05 7.24
C VAL A 20 -3.20 8.15 6.37
N SER A 21 -2.76 9.38 6.56
CA SER A 21 -3.24 10.53 5.78
C SER A 21 -2.11 11.41 5.29
N GLY A 22 -2.36 12.12 4.20
CA GLY A 22 -1.36 13.02 3.64
C GLY A 22 -1.71 13.57 2.27
N ARG A 23 -0.65 13.95 1.55
CA ARG A 23 -0.73 14.53 0.21
C ARG A 23 -0.23 13.54 -0.83
N ALA A 24 -0.76 13.66 -2.04
CA ALA A 24 -0.27 12.88 -3.18
C ALA A 24 -0.12 13.76 -4.42
N LYS A 25 0.72 13.28 -5.34
CA LYS A 25 0.75 13.71 -6.73
C LYS A 25 0.34 12.51 -7.57
N MET A 26 -0.78 12.62 -8.28
CA MET A 26 -1.30 11.55 -9.13
C MET A 26 -1.21 11.97 -10.60
N ARG A 27 -1.07 10.99 -11.49
CA ARG A 27 -1.00 11.23 -12.95
C ARG A 27 -2.10 10.50 -13.71
N PRO A 28 -3.38 10.79 -13.42
CA PRO A 28 -4.47 10.28 -14.24
C PRO A 28 -4.33 10.88 -15.65
N PHE A 29 -4.46 10.03 -16.66
CA PHE A 29 -4.41 10.46 -18.07
C PHE A 29 -3.15 11.26 -18.47
N GLY A 30 -2.02 11.04 -17.78
CA GLY A 30 -0.75 11.71 -18.08
C GLY A 30 -0.60 13.12 -17.47
N VAL A 31 -1.62 13.68 -16.85
CA VAL A 31 -1.58 14.99 -16.19
C VAL A 31 -1.32 14.83 -14.70
N THR A 32 -0.35 15.55 -14.15
CA THR A 32 -0.07 15.52 -12.71
C THR A 32 -1.04 16.42 -11.96
N LEU A 33 -1.79 15.83 -11.05
CA LEU A 33 -2.76 16.50 -10.18
C LEU A 33 -2.33 16.39 -8.71
N PRO A 34 -2.45 17.45 -7.93
CA PRO A 34 -2.35 17.37 -6.48
C PRO A 34 -3.56 16.62 -5.92
N ALA A 35 -3.32 15.83 -4.88
CA ALA A 35 -4.38 15.08 -4.20
C ALA A 35 -4.16 15.05 -2.69
N ARG A 36 -5.25 14.79 -1.97
CA ARG A 36 -5.26 14.36 -0.58
C ARG A 36 -5.65 12.90 -0.51
N PHE A 37 -5.11 12.17 0.46
CA PHE A 37 -5.50 10.78 0.69
C PHE A 37 -5.74 10.51 2.17
N ARG A 38 -6.57 9.51 2.41
CA ARG A 38 -6.78 8.87 3.70
C ARG A 38 -6.92 7.37 3.46
N PHE A 39 -6.00 6.61 4.03
CA PHE A 39 -5.96 5.16 3.94
C PHE A 39 -6.23 4.59 5.32
N ILE A 40 -7.08 3.59 5.39
CA ILE A 40 -7.57 2.97 6.62
C ILE A 40 -7.30 1.48 6.52
N TYR A 41 -6.61 0.91 7.52
CA TYR A 41 -6.19 -0.48 7.51
C TYR A 41 -6.65 -1.21 8.78
N GLU A 42 -7.04 -2.45 8.59
CA GLU A 42 -7.18 -3.46 9.65
C GLU A 42 -6.23 -4.62 9.30
N ALA A 43 -5.30 -4.92 10.21
CA ALA A 43 -4.17 -5.82 9.97
C ALA A 43 -4.62 -7.20 9.45
N GLY A 44 -4.18 -7.59 8.25
CA GLY A 44 -4.50 -8.87 7.60
C GLY A 44 -5.97 -9.11 7.26
N GLN A 45 -6.83 -8.12 7.44
CA GLN A 45 -8.27 -8.19 7.19
C GLN A 45 -8.67 -7.41 5.94
N GLY A 46 -8.17 -6.17 5.82
CA GLY A 46 -8.51 -5.34 4.69
C GLY A 46 -8.12 -3.88 4.85
N TYR A 47 -8.51 -3.10 3.85
CA TYR A 47 -8.28 -1.65 3.84
C TYR A 47 -9.39 -0.90 3.13
N ARG A 48 -9.39 0.42 3.33
CA ARG A 48 -10.14 1.36 2.53
C ARG A 48 -9.29 2.59 2.22
N HIS A 49 -9.26 2.96 0.95
CA HIS A 49 -8.57 4.15 0.45
C HIS A 49 -9.55 5.19 -0.04
N TYR A 50 -9.35 6.41 0.42
CA TYR A 50 -9.99 7.60 -0.11
C TYR A 50 -8.92 8.51 -0.69
N ILE A 51 -9.05 8.83 -1.98
CA ILE A 51 -8.17 9.78 -2.64
C ILE A 51 -9.03 10.83 -3.34
N GLU A 52 -8.72 12.10 -3.08
CA GLU A 52 -9.36 13.22 -3.76
C GLU A 52 -8.29 14.04 -4.46
N ALA A 53 -8.28 13.98 -5.80
CA ALA A 53 -7.43 14.85 -6.62
C ALA A 53 -8.18 16.11 -7.03
N THR A 54 -7.46 17.23 -7.05
CA THR A 54 -8.00 18.54 -7.37
C THR A 54 -7.41 19.09 -8.67
N PHE A 55 -8.20 19.87 -9.39
CA PHE A 55 -7.76 20.62 -10.54
C PHE A 55 -8.09 22.10 -10.30
N PHE A 56 -7.09 22.97 -10.28
CA PHE A 56 -7.23 24.37 -9.85
C PHE A 56 -7.97 24.56 -8.50
N GLY A 57 -7.71 23.66 -7.54
CA GLY A 57 -8.32 23.68 -6.21
C GLY A 57 -9.75 23.15 -6.14
N ILE A 58 -10.35 22.72 -7.25
CA ILE A 58 -11.69 22.12 -7.31
C ILE A 58 -11.55 20.59 -7.29
N PRO A 59 -12.30 19.86 -6.46
CA PRO A 59 -12.34 18.40 -6.50
C PRO A 59 -12.68 17.91 -7.92
N PHE A 60 -11.78 17.12 -8.50
CA PHE A 60 -11.90 16.65 -9.89
C PHE A 60 -12.06 15.14 -9.96
N LEU A 61 -11.28 14.40 -9.19
CA LEU A 61 -11.29 12.95 -9.19
C LEU A 61 -11.35 12.45 -7.76
N LYS A 62 -12.34 11.59 -7.47
CA LYS A 62 -12.43 10.85 -6.21
C LYS A 62 -12.22 9.37 -6.50
N VAL A 63 -11.35 8.73 -5.74
CA VAL A 63 -11.14 7.29 -5.79
C VAL A 63 -11.51 6.72 -4.43
N ASN A 64 -12.36 5.71 -4.44
CA ASN A 64 -12.72 4.93 -3.28
C ASN A 64 -12.36 3.48 -3.60
N GLU A 65 -11.28 2.99 -3.01
CA GLU A 65 -10.82 1.62 -3.15
C GLU A 65 -11.02 0.89 -1.83
N GLN A 66 -11.48 -0.35 -1.90
CA GLN A 66 -11.67 -1.22 -0.75
C GLN A 66 -11.18 -2.61 -1.09
N TYR A 67 -10.53 -3.25 -0.13
CA TYR A 67 -10.32 -4.68 -0.10
C TYR A 67 -10.77 -5.20 1.25
N LEU A 68 -11.71 -6.14 1.26
CA LEU A 68 -12.29 -6.68 2.48
C LEU A 68 -12.80 -8.10 2.23
N ASP A 69 -12.53 -8.99 3.18
CA ASP A 69 -12.99 -10.39 3.14
C ASP A 69 -12.63 -11.12 1.81
N GLY A 70 -11.45 -10.79 1.25
CA GLY A 70 -10.97 -11.37 -0.01
C GLY A 70 -11.46 -10.68 -1.29
N HIS A 71 -12.30 -9.65 -1.16
CA HIS A 71 -12.92 -8.97 -2.30
C HIS A 71 -12.42 -7.53 -2.45
N GLY A 72 -11.94 -7.22 -3.65
CA GLY A 72 -11.55 -5.90 -4.08
C GLY A 72 -12.69 -5.13 -4.74
N ARG A 73 -12.78 -3.84 -4.45
CA ARG A 73 -13.72 -2.91 -5.10
C ARG A 73 -13.04 -1.57 -5.29
N MET A 74 -13.05 -1.07 -6.51
CA MET A 74 -12.60 0.28 -6.82
C MET A 74 -13.74 1.08 -7.43
N GLU A 75 -14.05 2.22 -6.86
CA GLU A 75 -15.08 3.12 -7.34
C GLU A 75 -14.48 4.48 -7.70
N ILE A 76 -14.66 4.87 -8.96
CA ILE A 76 -14.28 6.18 -9.49
C ILE A 76 -15.52 6.76 -10.14
N PRO A 77 -16.17 7.80 -9.58
CA PRO A 77 -17.51 8.26 -9.98
C PRO A 77 -17.70 8.53 -11.47
N ILE A 78 -16.65 8.96 -12.17
CA ILE A 78 -16.72 9.25 -13.61
C ILE A 78 -16.44 8.02 -14.47
N VAL A 79 -15.69 7.04 -13.91
CA VAL A 79 -15.20 5.85 -14.64
C VAL A 79 -16.12 4.65 -14.39
N GLY A 80 -16.66 4.53 -13.19
CA GLY A 80 -17.53 3.43 -12.78
C GLY A 80 -16.96 2.64 -11.60
N VAL A 81 -17.42 1.41 -11.45
CA VAL A 81 -17.03 0.47 -10.41
C VAL A 81 -16.31 -0.70 -11.06
N ALA A 82 -15.14 -1.04 -10.53
CA ALA A 82 -14.42 -2.26 -10.86
C ALA A 82 -14.53 -3.26 -9.70
N GLU A 83 -14.95 -4.47 -10.00
CA GLU A 83 -15.04 -5.62 -9.10
C GLU A 83 -14.73 -6.89 -9.91
N GLY A 84 -14.24 -7.94 -9.28
CA GLY A 84 -13.98 -9.21 -9.91
C GLY A 84 -12.64 -9.82 -9.50
N PRO A 85 -12.32 -11.04 -9.99
CA PRO A 85 -11.15 -11.78 -9.53
C PRO A 85 -9.81 -11.05 -9.73
N LYS A 86 -9.69 -10.24 -10.78
CA LYS A 86 -8.49 -9.44 -11.02
C LYS A 86 -8.39 -8.24 -10.07
N THR A 87 -9.52 -7.60 -9.76
CA THR A 87 -9.60 -6.55 -8.75
C THR A 87 -9.34 -7.13 -7.35
N ASP A 88 -9.81 -8.35 -7.04
CA ASP A 88 -9.51 -9.04 -5.79
C ASP A 88 -8.01 -9.29 -5.64
N GLN A 89 -7.35 -9.79 -6.70
CA GLN A 89 -5.91 -9.99 -6.72
C GLN A 89 -5.13 -8.66 -6.52
N ALA A 90 -5.56 -7.63 -7.21
CA ALA A 90 -4.93 -6.31 -7.10
C ALA A 90 -5.10 -5.72 -5.70
N GLY A 91 -6.29 -5.87 -5.11
CA GLY A 91 -6.57 -5.44 -3.74
C GLY A 91 -5.73 -6.18 -2.71
N ASN A 92 -5.62 -7.51 -2.84
CA ASN A 92 -4.79 -8.31 -1.95
C ASN A 92 -3.31 -7.84 -1.97
N LEU A 93 -2.74 -7.65 -3.16
CA LEU A 93 -1.37 -7.13 -3.28
C LEU A 93 -1.24 -5.71 -2.71
N GLY A 94 -2.26 -4.86 -2.88
CA GLY A 94 -2.30 -3.54 -2.24
C GLY A 94 -2.21 -3.66 -0.71
N MET A 95 -3.06 -4.47 -0.10
CA MET A 95 -3.08 -4.70 1.34
C MET A 95 -1.71 -5.14 1.88
N TRP A 96 -1.10 -6.13 1.24
CA TRP A 96 0.17 -6.66 1.72
C TRP A 96 1.36 -5.74 1.46
N ALA A 97 1.38 -4.98 0.37
CA ALA A 97 2.43 -3.99 0.14
C ALA A 97 2.38 -2.85 1.16
N GLU A 98 1.17 -2.42 1.52
CA GLU A 98 0.95 -1.32 2.46
C GLU A 98 0.99 -1.74 3.93
N ALA A 99 1.15 -3.04 4.21
CA ALA A 99 1.45 -3.55 5.54
C ALA A 99 2.78 -3.00 6.12
N ILE A 100 3.54 -2.23 5.35
CA ILE A 100 4.65 -1.40 5.87
C ILE A 100 4.19 -0.45 6.98
N TYR A 101 2.92 -0.05 6.99
CA TYR A 101 2.32 0.75 8.06
C TYR A 101 1.86 -0.09 9.25
N LEU A 102 1.79 -1.41 9.10
CA LEU A 102 1.42 -2.39 10.12
C LEU A 102 2.49 -3.48 10.21
N PRO A 103 3.73 -3.12 10.54
CA PRO A 103 4.92 -3.94 10.26
C PRO A 103 4.89 -5.33 10.92
N ALA A 104 4.28 -5.48 12.07
CA ALA A 104 4.26 -6.77 12.76
C ALA A 104 3.59 -7.88 11.94
N ILE A 105 2.62 -7.58 11.08
CA ILE A 105 1.89 -8.60 10.32
C ILE A 105 2.80 -9.41 9.41
N TRP A 106 3.82 -8.79 8.81
CA TRP A 106 4.78 -9.52 7.96
C TRP A 106 5.67 -10.51 8.72
N LEU A 107 5.71 -10.39 10.06
CA LEU A 107 6.51 -11.27 10.93
C LEU A 107 5.64 -12.22 11.75
N THR A 108 4.40 -11.85 12.05
CA THR A 108 3.56 -12.56 13.01
C THR A 108 2.39 -13.32 12.37
N ASP A 109 1.96 -12.97 11.16
CA ASP A 109 0.94 -13.74 10.46
C ASP A 109 1.54 -15.10 10.01
N PRO A 110 1.01 -16.24 10.49
CA PRO A 110 1.56 -17.56 10.19
C PRO A 110 1.43 -17.96 8.72
N ARG A 111 0.64 -17.25 7.94
CA ARG A 111 0.46 -17.47 6.50
C ARG A 111 1.52 -16.75 5.67
N VAL A 112 2.26 -15.83 6.27
CA VAL A 112 3.30 -15.06 5.59
C VAL A 112 4.64 -15.78 5.70
N ARG A 113 5.35 -15.87 4.58
CA ARG A 113 6.69 -16.47 4.53
C ARG A 113 7.68 -15.54 3.86
N TRP A 114 8.92 -15.62 4.32
CA TRP A 114 10.06 -14.93 3.73
C TRP A 114 11.09 -15.96 3.23
N GLU A 115 11.52 -15.78 1.99
CA GLU A 115 12.59 -16.60 1.39
C GLU A 115 13.73 -15.67 0.94
N ALA A 116 14.93 -15.91 1.44
CA ALA A 116 16.09 -15.11 1.06
C ALA A 116 16.54 -15.46 -0.36
N ILE A 117 16.78 -14.44 -1.20
CA ILE A 117 17.40 -14.58 -2.52
C ILE A 117 18.88 -14.27 -2.42
N ASP A 118 19.22 -13.12 -1.83
CA ASP A 118 20.59 -12.66 -1.57
C ASP A 118 20.64 -11.75 -0.33
N GLU A 119 21.73 -11.00 -0.15
CA GLU A 119 21.94 -10.12 1.02
C GLU A 119 20.97 -8.90 1.05
N GLU A 120 20.42 -8.53 -0.08
CA GLU A 120 19.61 -7.31 -0.26
C GLU A 120 18.18 -7.62 -0.76
N THR A 121 17.92 -8.86 -1.17
CA THR A 121 16.69 -9.28 -1.83
C THR A 121 16.06 -10.47 -1.15
N ALA A 122 14.73 -10.41 -0.96
CA ALA A 122 13.95 -11.53 -0.44
C ALA A 122 12.61 -11.65 -1.18
N LEU A 123 12.03 -12.84 -1.20
CA LEU A 123 10.63 -13.04 -1.52
C LEU A 123 9.80 -12.87 -0.26
N LEU A 124 8.75 -12.10 -0.36
CA LEU A 124 7.66 -12.05 0.61
C LEU A 124 6.48 -12.77 -0.03
N ILE A 125 6.09 -13.89 0.56
CA ILE A 125 5.00 -14.75 0.11
C ILE A 125 3.82 -14.53 1.04
N VAL A 126 2.67 -14.18 0.47
CA VAL A 126 1.45 -13.77 1.18
C VAL A 126 0.24 -14.58 0.72
N PRO A 127 -0.76 -14.80 1.59
CA PRO A 127 -1.95 -15.56 1.22
C PRO A 127 -2.86 -14.79 0.27
N PHE A 128 -3.57 -15.54 -0.60
CA PHE A 128 -4.67 -15.04 -1.42
C PHE A 128 -5.72 -16.15 -1.61
N GLY A 129 -6.72 -16.20 -0.74
CA GLY A 129 -7.63 -17.34 -0.64
C GLY A 129 -6.87 -18.63 -0.34
N ASP A 130 -7.05 -19.65 -1.19
CA ASP A 130 -6.31 -20.91 -1.12
C ASP A 130 -4.98 -20.88 -1.89
N GLU A 131 -4.67 -19.76 -2.53
CA GLU A 131 -3.45 -19.53 -3.31
C GLU A 131 -2.48 -18.62 -2.55
N GLU A 132 -1.31 -18.39 -3.17
CA GLU A 132 -0.29 -17.48 -2.67
C GLU A 132 0.08 -16.44 -3.73
N GLN A 133 0.45 -15.28 -3.25
CA GLN A 133 1.06 -14.24 -4.07
C GLN A 133 2.43 -13.87 -3.51
N GLN A 134 3.25 -13.25 -4.33
CA GLN A 134 4.61 -12.96 -3.92
C GLN A 134 5.07 -11.58 -4.38
N PHE A 135 5.94 -11.00 -3.56
CA PHE A 135 6.70 -9.81 -3.88
C PHE A 135 8.18 -10.14 -3.92
N VAL A 136 8.91 -9.56 -4.85
CA VAL A 136 10.34 -9.39 -4.74
C VAL A 136 10.58 -8.11 -3.93
N VAL A 137 11.22 -8.23 -2.78
CA VAL A 137 11.46 -7.11 -1.86
C VAL A 137 12.94 -6.81 -1.82
N ARG A 138 13.29 -5.53 -2.02
CA ARG A 138 14.68 -5.07 -1.99
C ARG A 138 14.93 -4.13 -0.83
N PHE A 139 16.05 -4.34 -0.18
CA PHE A 139 16.48 -3.58 0.99
C PHE A 139 17.81 -2.86 0.73
N ASP A 140 17.98 -1.72 1.34
CA ASP A 140 19.25 -1.02 1.36
C ASP A 140 20.29 -1.83 2.16
N ARG A 141 21.41 -2.10 1.56
CA ARG A 141 22.46 -2.93 2.16
C ARG A 141 23.06 -2.34 3.42
N GLN A 142 23.19 -1.01 3.47
CA GLN A 142 23.84 -0.32 4.57
C GLN A 142 22.89 -0.14 5.76
N THR A 143 21.69 0.36 5.47
CA THR A 143 20.71 0.70 6.50
C THR A 143 19.74 -0.42 6.83
N GLY A 144 19.56 -1.39 5.92
CA GLY A 144 18.50 -2.39 5.98
C GLY A 144 17.12 -1.82 5.63
N GLY A 145 17.04 -0.56 5.20
CA GLY A 145 15.78 0.11 4.85
C GLY A 145 15.09 -0.52 3.64
N LEU A 146 13.76 -0.54 3.65
CA LEU A 146 12.97 -0.99 2.49
C LEU A 146 13.11 0.00 1.34
N LEU A 147 13.53 -0.49 0.17
CA LEU A 147 13.69 0.31 -1.05
C LEU A 147 12.53 0.11 -2.01
N LEU A 148 12.17 -1.16 -2.27
CA LEU A 148 11.27 -1.52 -3.36
C LEU A 148 10.56 -2.84 -3.08
N MET A 149 9.29 -2.89 -3.45
CA MET A 149 8.50 -4.12 -3.58
C MET A 149 7.98 -4.24 -5.01
N GLU A 150 8.13 -5.40 -5.62
CA GLU A 150 7.74 -5.70 -6.99
C GLU A 150 6.78 -6.89 -7.01
N ALA A 151 5.64 -6.76 -7.71
CA ALA A 151 4.69 -7.85 -7.89
C ALA A 151 4.02 -7.80 -9.26
N MET A 152 3.65 -8.98 -9.79
CA MET A 152 2.79 -9.10 -10.97
C MET A 152 1.34 -8.86 -10.56
N ARG A 153 0.80 -7.69 -10.92
CA ARG A 153 -0.51 -7.18 -10.49
C ARG A 153 -1.40 -6.86 -11.68
N TYR A 154 -2.69 -7.13 -11.57
CA TYR A 154 -3.66 -6.60 -12.53
C TYR A 154 -3.90 -5.12 -12.28
N ARG A 155 -3.96 -4.35 -13.36
CA ARG A 155 -4.31 -2.92 -13.31
C ARG A 155 -5.83 -2.72 -13.45
N ASP A 156 -6.47 -3.59 -14.22
CA ASP A 156 -7.89 -3.58 -14.51
C ASP A 156 -8.38 -4.99 -14.89
N GLU A 157 -9.70 -5.16 -14.99
CA GLU A 157 -10.31 -6.46 -15.31
C GLU A 157 -10.09 -6.90 -16.77
N ALA A 158 -9.79 -5.99 -17.68
CA ALA A 158 -9.61 -6.30 -19.11
C ALA A 158 -8.18 -6.74 -19.44
N GLY A 159 -7.20 -6.24 -18.69
CA GLY A 159 -5.77 -6.42 -18.97
C GLY A 159 -5.15 -7.70 -18.43
N GLU A 160 -3.88 -7.88 -18.76
CA GLU A 160 -2.99 -8.90 -18.20
C GLU A 160 -2.24 -8.34 -16.97
N LYS A 161 -1.56 -9.21 -16.23
CA LYS A 161 -0.68 -8.79 -15.13
C LYS A 161 0.49 -7.98 -15.67
N ILE A 162 0.75 -6.87 -15.03
CA ILE A 162 1.88 -5.98 -15.31
C ILE A 162 2.73 -5.90 -14.05
N LEU A 163 4.04 -5.76 -14.19
CA LEU A 163 4.91 -5.55 -13.05
C LEU A 163 4.58 -4.20 -12.42
N TRP A 164 4.15 -4.27 -11.16
CA TRP A 164 3.84 -3.13 -10.31
C TRP A 164 4.94 -2.95 -9.28
N LEU A 165 5.32 -1.71 -9.08
CA LEU A 165 6.44 -1.29 -8.25
C LEU A 165 5.91 -0.36 -7.16
N ALA A 166 6.12 -0.72 -5.91
CA ALA A 166 5.92 0.15 -4.74
C ALA A 166 7.30 0.48 -4.15
N ALA A 167 7.71 1.73 -4.27
CA ALA A 167 9.05 2.16 -3.88
C ALA A 167 9.02 3.18 -2.75
N SER A 168 9.98 3.06 -1.85
CA SER A 168 10.32 4.08 -0.86
C SER A 168 11.12 5.19 -1.54
N VAL A 169 10.71 6.44 -1.39
CA VAL A 169 11.42 7.60 -1.94
C VAL A 169 12.16 8.27 -0.81
N PRO A 170 13.52 8.29 -0.82
CA PRO A 170 14.30 8.96 0.22
C PRO A 170 13.94 10.44 0.35
N GLY A 171 13.87 10.94 1.59
CA GLY A 171 13.54 12.34 1.85
C GLY A 171 12.95 12.56 3.23
N ASP A 172 11.75 13.14 3.26
CA ASP A 172 11.05 13.46 4.50
C ASP A 172 10.68 12.20 5.29
N SER A 173 10.52 12.35 6.59
CA SER A 173 10.12 11.29 7.51
C SER A 173 8.93 11.71 8.37
N VAL A 174 8.18 10.72 8.83
CA VAL A 174 7.07 10.88 9.77
C VAL A 174 7.34 10.05 11.02
N GLU A 175 7.08 10.63 12.18
CA GLU A 175 7.18 9.93 13.47
C GLU A 175 5.85 9.27 13.78
N ALA A 176 5.84 7.95 13.93
CA ALA A 176 4.64 7.20 14.26
C ALA A 176 4.98 5.87 14.96
N GLY A 177 4.18 5.49 15.95
CA GLY A 177 4.32 4.21 16.64
C GLY A 177 5.68 3.97 17.29
N GLY A 178 6.38 5.04 17.68
CA GLY A 178 7.72 4.96 18.27
C GLY A 178 8.87 4.82 17.26
N ALA A 179 8.57 4.91 15.95
CA ALA A 179 9.56 4.83 14.89
C ALA A 179 9.54 6.05 13.97
N ARG A 180 10.67 6.28 13.32
CA ARG A 180 10.81 7.25 12.26
C ARG A 180 10.71 6.56 10.90
N LEU A 181 9.57 6.73 10.26
CA LEU A 181 9.25 6.10 8.98
C LEU A 181 9.57 7.06 7.83
N ASN A 182 9.95 6.51 6.67
CA ASN A 182 10.01 7.31 5.46
C ASN A 182 8.62 7.79 5.06
N ALA A 183 8.46 9.10 4.87
CA ALA A 183 7.16 9.70 4.62
C ALA A 183 6.71 9.55 3.15
N THR A 184 7.63 9.30 2.21
CA THR A 184 7.30 9.34 0.79
C THR A 184 7.44 7.97 0.13
N GLY A 185 6.38 7.54 -0.53
CA GLY A 185 6.34 6.35 -1.38
C GLY A 185 5.82 6.64 -2.78
N SER A 186 6.17 5.80 -3.73
CA SER A 186 5.67 5.89 -5.10
C SER A 186 5.11 4.57 -5.57
N ALA A 187 4.13 4.64 -6.46
CA ALA A 187 3.56 3.49 -7.15
C ALA A 187 3.72 3.66 -8.67
N THR A 188 4.26 2.61 -9.32
CA THR A 188 4.61 2.64 -10.74
C THR A 188 4.15 1.36 -11.42
N TRP A 189 3.57 1.48 -12.61
CA TRP A 189 3.42 0.38 -13.55
C TRP A 189 4.62 0.38 -14.49
N LEU A 190 5.29 -0.76 -14.64
CA LEU A 190 6.54 -0.83 -15.41
C LEU A 190 6.37 -0.38 -16.85
N ASP A 191 5.22 -0.68 -17.47
CA ASP A 191 4.90 -0.27 -18.85
C ASP A 191 4.78 1.25 -19.02
N GLN A 192 4.53 1.99 -17.94
CA GLN A 192 4.46 3.46 -17.95
C GLN A 192 5.83 4.11 -17.67
N GLY A 193 6.74 3.40 -17.00
CA GLY A 193 8.10 3.86 -16.72
C GLY A 193 8.23 5.07 -15.80
N THR A 194 7.10 5.62 -15.31
CA THR A 194 7.06 6.74 -14.37
C THR A 194 5.98 6.50 -13.31
N PRO A 195 6.17 6.98 -12.07
CA PRO A 195 5.15 6.86 -11.04
C PRO A 195 3.81 7.44 -11.48
N TRP A 196 2.75 6.64 -11.36
CA TRP A 196 1.38 7.14 -11.53
C TRP A 196 0.89 7.85 -10.27
N ALA A 197 1.49 7.54 -9.11
CA ALA A 197 1.24 8.23 -7.86
C ALA A 197 2.50 8.32 -7.01
N ILE A 198 2.64 9.46 -6.33
CA ILE A 198 3.64 9.70 -5.28
C ILE A 198 2.85 10.16 -4.06
N PHE A 199 2.93 9.41 -2.96
CA PHE A 199 2.26 9.69 -1.71
C PHE A 199 3.24 10.24 -0.69
N THR A 200 2.89 11.32 -0.02
CA THR A 200 3.65 11.86 1.12
C THR A 200 2.77 11.81 2.36
N VAL A 201 3.11 10.93 3.28
CA VAL A 201 2.41 10.74 4.55
C VAL A 201 2.70 11.94 5.46
N GLU A 202 1.65 12.50 6.03
CA GLU A 202 1.70 13.59 7.00
C GLU A 202 1.37 13.10 8.42
N GLU A 203 0.55 12.06 8.52
CA GLU A 203 0.12 11.52 9.80
C GLU A 203 -0.19 10.02 9.71
N ILE A 204 0.15 9.29 10.77
CA ILE A 204 -0.26 7.91 11.00
C ILE A 204 -0.81 7.80 12.42
N VAL A 205 -2.04 7.29 12.55
CA VAL A 205 -2.69 7.05 13.83
C VAL A 205 -2.96 5.55 13.96
N TYR A 206 -2.48 4.94 15.05
CA TYR A 206 -2.59 3.50 15.28
C TYR A 206 -3.67 3.15 16.31
N ASN A 207 -4.17 1.92 16.24
CA ASN A 207 -5.07 1.29 17.21
C ASN A 207 -6.35 2.11 17.47
N VAL A 208 -6.93 2.66 16.39
CA VAL A 208 -8.20 3.37 16.40
C VAL A 208 -9.33 2.52 15.82
N GLU A 209 -10.57 2.80 16.23
CA GLU A 209 -11.73 2.10 15.68
C GLU A 209 -11.91 2.43 14.19
N VAL A 210 -11.86 1.43 13.34
CA VAL A 210 -11.91 1.58 11.87
C VAL A 210 -13.01 0.75 11.20
N ARG A 211 -13.66 -0.17 11.94
CA ARG A 211 -14.57 -1.16 11.36
C ARG A 211 -15.70 -0.52 10.55
N GLU A 212 -16.34 0.51 11.07
CA GLU A 212 -17.39 1.22 10.34
C GLU A 212 -16.85 1.94 9.10
N ALA A 213 -15.66 2.56 9.22
CA ALA A 213 -15.04 3.28 8.12
C ALA A 213 -14.59 2.35 6.99
N ILE A 214 -14.08 1.17 7.31
CA ILE A 214 -13.69 0.16 6.30
C ILE A 214 -14.92 -0.43 5.61
N ARG A 215 -15.99 -0.75 6.36
CA ARG A 215 -17.21 -1.39 5.82
C ARG A 215 -18.24 -0.41 5.29
N GLY A 216 -18.14 0.85 5.62
CA GLY A 216 -19.08 1.89 5.19
C GLY A 216 -19.12 2.07 3.67
N ARG A 217 -20.23 2.58 3.13
CA ARG A 217 -20.36 2.93 1.72
C ARG A 217 -20.20 4.44 1.54
N GLY A 218 -19.24 4.80 0.70
CA GLY A 218 -19.04 6.19 0.29
C GLY A 218 -18.20 7.04 1.26
N LEU A 219 -17.91 8.24 0.80
CA LEU A 219 -17.37 9.35 1.59
C LEU A 219 -18.50 10.02 2.35
#